data_dd12b723d7f60f279a9ebafe22ef9ab1
#
_entry.id   dd12b723d7f60f279a9ebafe22ef9ab1
#
_cell.length_a   1.000
_cell.length_b   1.000
_cell.length_c   1.000
_cell.angle_alpha   90.00
_cell.angle_beta   90.00
_cell.angle_gamma   90.00
#
_symmetry.space_group_name_H-M   'P 1'
#
loop_
_entity.id
_entity.type
_entity.pdbx_description
1 polymer ?
#
loop_
_entity_poly.entity_id
_entity_poly.type
_entity_poly.pdbx_seq_one_letter_code
_entity_poly.pdbx_strand_id
1 'polypeptide(L)'
;MPPSLLSFLPIIIIVLIIIASGIFIVKQQTAAIIERLGKFHSVRNSGLQFKIPIIDKVSGRLSLKIQQLDVPVETKTLDDVFVGLKVSVQFHVLRNAIYDAYYELDLPHDQITSYIFDVVRAEVPKMKLDDVFVKKDDIAKAIKSELQEAMNTYGYGIVKALVTDIDPDQAVKHAMNRINASEREKVAAEYEGEAERIRIVAKAKAEAESKRLQGQGIADQRREIARGLEE
;
A
#
# COMPACT_ATOMS: atom_id res chain seq x y z
N MET A 1 11.59 55.60 -47.99
CA MET A 1 10.78 54.39 -47.82
C MET A 1 9.43 54.62 -48.47
N PRO A 2 8.92 53.78 -49.31
CA PRO A 2 7.65 54.00 -49.98
C PRO A 2 6.52 54.04 -48.94
N PRO A 3 5.59 55.00 -49.00
CA PRO A 3 4.51 55.20 -48.02
C PRO A 3 3.60 53.98 -47.85
N SER A 4 3.61 53.06 -48.79
CA SER A 4 2.85 51.80 -48.78
C SER A 4 3.30 50.77 -47.72
N LEU A 5 4.58 50.72 -47.32
CA LEU A 5 5.07 49.79 -46.30
C LEU A 5 4.69 50.23 -44.87
N LEU A 6 4.62 51.52 -44.62
CA LEU A 6 4.19 52.06 -43.30
C LEU A 6 2.70 51.76 -43.05
N SER A 7 1.88 51.73 -44.07
CA SER A 7 0.42 51.45 -43.93
C SER A 7 0.12 50.00 -43.54
N PHE A 8 1.02 49.06 -43.84
CA PHE A 8 0.86 47.62 -43.46
C PHE A 8 1.43 47.32 -42.06
N LEU A 9 2.18 48.19 -41.44
CA LEU A 9 2.82 47.98 -40.12
C LEU A 9 1.82 47.60 -39.02
N PRO A 10 0.66 48.30 -38.84
CA PRO A 10 -0.31 47.88 -37.81
C PRO A 10 -0.93 46.53 -38.09
N ILE A 11 -1.16 46.13 -39.30
CA ILE A 11 -1.68 44.84 -39.67
C ILE A 11 -0.69 43.71 -39.32
N ILE A 12 0.61 43.93 -39.64
CA ILE A 12 1.67 42.99 -39.30
C ILE A 12 1.80 42.81 -37.79
N ILE A 13 1.71 43.87 -37.03
CA ILE A 13 1.73 43.81 -35.54
C ILE A 13 0.53 43.02 -35.00
N ILE A 14 -0.67 43.24 -35.51
CA ILE A 14 -1.86 42.51 -35.13
C ILE A 14 -1.71 40.98 -35.41
N VAL A 15 -1.23 40.64 -36.60
CA VAL A 15 -0.97 39.25 -37.00
C VAL A 15 0.09 38.61 -36.10
N LEU A 16 1.15 39.30 -35.77
CA LEU A 16 2.17 38.82 -34.81
C LEU A 16 1.61 38.59 -33.40
N ILE A 17 0.76 39.47 -32.90
CA ILE A 17 0.10 39.32 -31.61
C ILE A 17 -0.84 38.09 -31.63
N ILE A 18 -1.57 37.90 -32.68
CA ILE A 18 -2.47 36.74 -32.85
C ILE A 18 -1.65 35.44 -32.84
N ILE A 19 -0.55 35.37 -33.60
CA ILE A 19 0.32 34.21 -33.64
C ILE A 19 0.94 33.94 -32.26
N ALA A 20 1.45 34.97 -31.60
CA ALA A 20 2.05 34.86 -30.27
C ALA A 20 1.03 34.35 -29.20
N SER A 21 -0.24 34.77 -29.32
CA SER A 21 -1.31 34.31 -28.43
C SER A 21 -1.69 32.83 -28.60
N GLY A 22 -1.27 32.22 -29.73
CA GLY A 22 -1.47 30.79 -30.01
C GLY A 22 -0.47 29.89 -29.29
N ILE A 23 0.65 30.44 -28.83
CA ILE A 23 1.72 29.67 -28.20
C ILE A 23 1.39 29.44 -26.74
N PHE A 24 1.48 28.18 -26.26
CA PHE A 24 1.33 27.83 -24.86
C PHE A 24 2.25 26.65 -24.47
N ILE A 25 2.54 26.55 -23.18
CA ILE A 25 3.42 25.51 -22.64
C ILE A 25 2.60 24.52 -21.85
N VAL A 26 2.83 23.22 -22.14
CA VAL A 26 2.29 22.09 -21.38
C VAL A 26 3.40 21.54 -20.49
N LYS A 27 3.16 21.45 -19.20
CA LYS A 27 4.13 20.94 -18.22
C LYS A 27 4.43 19.46 -18.45
N GLN A 28 5.61 19.02 -18.02
CA GLN A 28 5.97 17.59 -18.06
C GLN A 28 4.98 16.75 -17.24
N GLN A 29 4.67 15.54 -17.72
CA GLN A 29 3.68 14.64 -17.13
C GLN A 29 2.27 15.26 -16.99
N THR A 30 1.91 16.10 -17.95
CA THR A 30 0.56 16.68 -18.10
C THR A 30 0.14 16.58 -19.54
N ALA A 31 -1.12 16.32 -19.81
CA ALA A 31 -1.75 16.43 -21.12
C ALA A 31 -2.73 17.59 -21.12
N ALA A 32 -2.73 18.39 -22.17
CA ALA A 32 -3.70 19.46 -22.38
C ALA A 32 -4.71 19.04 -23.45
N ILE A 33 -5.99 19.19 -23.14
CA ILE A 33 -7.10 18.89 -24.03
C ILE A 33 -7.49 20.16 -24.78
N ILE A 34 -7.48 20.08 -26.10
CA ILE A 34 -7.88 21.19 -26.99
C ILE A 34 -9.24 20.90 -27.56
N GLU A 35 -10.14 21.84 -27.34
CA GLU A 35 -11.45 21.91 -27.97
C GLU A 35 -11.46 22.98 -29.07
N ARG A 36 -12.11 22.65 -30.17
CA ARG A 36 -12.38 23.57 -31.27
C ARG A 36 -13.87 23.82 -31.36
N LEU A 37 -14.31 25.05 -31.07
CA LEU A 37 -15.73 25.42 -31.08
C LEU A 37 -16.61 24.47 -30.23
N GLY A 38 -16.09 24.06 -29.03
CA GLY A 38 -16.79 23.20 -28.10
C GLY A 38 -16.75 21.69 -28.42
N LYS A 39 -16.01 21.27 -29.47
CA LYS A 39 -15.81 19.85 -29.78
C LYS A 39 -14.35 19.47 -29.52
N PHE A 40 -14.12 18.25 -29.01
CA PHE A 40 -12.78 17.69 -28.91
C PHE A 40 -12.04 17.76 -30.23
N HIS A 41 -10.83 18.28 -30.21
CA HIS A 41 -9.99 18.39 -31.39
C HIS A 41 -8.71 17.55 -31.28
N SER A 42 -7.98 17.70 -30.18
CA SER A 42 -6.71 16.98 -30.00
C SER A 42 -6.20 17.03 -28.57
N VAL A 43 -5.34 16.08 -28.22
CA VAL A 43 -4.55 16.08 -26.98
C VAL A 43 -3.15 16.63 -27.29
N ARG A 44 -2.64 17.52 -26.47
CA ARG A 44 -1.28 18.07 -26.56
C ARG A 44 -0.42 17.56 -25.42
N ASN A 45 0.72 16.97 -25.79
CA ASN A 45 1.71 16.47 -24.84
C ASN A 45 2.61 17.61 -24.32
N SER A 46 3.46 17.28 -23.33
CA SER A 46 4.40 18.23 -22.73
C SER A 46 5.32 18.91 -23.73
N GLY A 47 5.62 20.18 -23.49
CA GLY A 47 6.48 21.02 -24.29
C GLY A 47 5.78 22.28 -24.80
N LEU A 48 6.43 22.95 -25.74
CA LEU A 48 5.89 24.10 -26.44
C LEU A 48 4.84 23.62 -27.46
N GLN A 49 3.63 24.15 -27.35
CA GLN A 49 2.50 23.78 -28.21
C GLN A 49 1.88 25.03 -28.83
N PHE A 50 1.20 24.81 -29.95
CA PHE A 50 0.48 25.85 -30.66
C PHE A 50 -1.00 25.49 -30.81
N LYS A 51 -1.85 26.49 -30.61
CA LYS A 51 -3.30 26.43 -30.85
C LYS A 51 -3.71 27.57 -31.74
N ILE A 52 -4.80 27.43 -32.49
CA ILE A 52 -5.35 28.53 -33.28
C ILE A 52 -6.09 29.48 -32.29
N PRO A 53 -5.61 30.72 -32.12
CA PRO A 53 -6.30 31.68 -31.24
C PRO A 53 -7.74 31.88 -31.70
N ILE A 54 -8.62 32.19 -30.72
CA ILE A 54 -10.06 32.42 -30.91
C ILE A 54 -10.87 31.14 -31.16
N ILE A 55 -10.37 30.22 -32.01
CA ILE A 55 -11.07 29.01 -32.42
C ILE A 55 -10.80 27.83 -31.47
N ASP A 56 -9.53 27.69 -31.06
CA ASP A 56 -9.09 26.60 -30.18
C ASP A 56 -9.02 27.09 -28.72
N LYS A 57 -9.61 26.30 -27.81
CA LYS A 57 -9.57 26.54 -26.38
C LYS A 57 -8.87 25.37 -25.67
N VAL A 58 -8.02 25.65 -24.69
CA VAL A 58 -7.56 24.64 -23.74
C VAL A 58 -8.70 24.39 -22.76
N SER A 59 -9.41 23.26 -22.92
CA SER A 59 -10.57 22.91 -22.11
C SER A 59 -10.15 22.44 -20.72
N GLY A 60 -9.09 21.63 -20.67
CA GLY A 60 -8.55 21.15 -19.42
C GLY A 60 -7.13 20.63 -19.52
N ARG A 61 -6.60 20.27 -18.36
CA ARG A 61 -5.28 19.67 -18.22
C ARG A 61 -5.36 18.49 -17.27
N LEU A 62 -4.95 17.30 -17.72
CA LEU A 62 -4.90 16.10 -16.90
C LEU A 62 -3.47 15.80 -16.48
N SER A 63 -3.29 15.45 -15.21
CA SER A 63 -2.03 14.94 -14.69
C SER A 63 -1.87 13.46 -15.10
N LEU A 64 -0.73 13.15 -15.72
CA LEU A 64 -0.35 11.77 -16.06
C LEU A 64 0.54 11.13 -14.98
N LYS A 65 0.77 11.86 -13.86
CA LYS A 65 1.51 11.33 -12.72
C LYS A 65 0.68 10.30 -11.99
N ILE A 66 1.36 9.39 -11.31
CA ILE A 66 0.70 8.51 -10.34
C ILE A 66 0.16 9.36 -9.20
N GLN A 67 -1.11 9.20 -8.90
CA GLN A 67 -1.82 9.85 -7.81
C GLN A 67 -2.21 8.77 -6.79
N GLN A 68 -2.34 9.15 -5.54
CA GLN A 68 -2.79 8.27 -4.46
C GLN A 68 -4.08 8.83 -3.87
N LEU A 69 -5.02 7.93 -3.64
CA LEU A 69 -6.27 8.19 -2.93
C LEU A 69 -6.31 7.28 -1.72
N ASP A 70 -6.48 7.87 -0.55
CA ASP A 70 -6.64 7.17 0.72
C ASP A 70 -8.11 7.20 1.12
N VAL A 71 -8.70 6.02 1.28
CA VAL A 71 -10.12 5.85 1.58
C VAL A 71 -10.27 5.11 2.91
N PRO A 72 -10.83 5.74 3.94
CA PRO A 72 -11.24 5.05 5.15
C PRO A 72 -12.57 4.33 4.91
N VAL A 73 -12.63 3.06 5.28
CA VAL A 73 -13.82 2.21 5.14
C VAL A 73 -14.11 1.54 6.47
N GLU A 74 -15.31 1.70 6.98
CA GLU A 74 -15.79 0.95 8.15
C GLU A 74 -16.68 -0.21 7.70
N THR A 75 -16.44 -1.37 8.27
CA THR A 75 -17.22 -2.59 8.00
C THR A 75 -17.19 -3.52 9.21
N LYS A 76 -17.92 -4.63 9.11
CA LYS A 76 -18.05 -5.64 10.15
C LYS A 76 -17.45 -6.95 9.67
N THR A 77 -16.72 -7.63 10.52
CA THR A 77 -16.13 -8.94 10.24
C THR A 77 -17.13 -10.08 10.49
N LEU A 78 -16.76 -11.32 10.11
CA LEU A 78 -17.56 -12.53 10.31
C LEU A 78 -17.88 -12.79 11.80
N ASP A 79 -16.96 -12.44 12.69
CA ASP A 79 -17.09 -12.58 14.15
C ASP A 79 -17.71 -11.35 14.83
N ASP A 80 -18.49 -10.57 14.04
CA ASP A 80 -19.31 -9.46 14.53
C ASP A 80 -18.51 -8.27 15.09
N VAL A 81 -17.24 -8.13 14.73
CA VAL A 81 -16.38 -7.03 15.15
C VAL A 81 -16.42 -5.89 14.12
N PHE A 82 -16.67 -4.66 14.56
CA PHE A 82 -16.50 -3.49 13.74
C PHE A 82 -15.01 -3.16 13.55
N VAL A 83 -14.62 -2.91 12.32
CA VAL A 83 -13.25 -2.61 11.94
C VAL A 83 -13.20 -1.48 10.92
N GLY A 84 -12.37 -0.49 11.18
CA GLY A 84 -11.98 0.54 10.24
C GLY A 84 -10.77 0.06 9.44
N LEU A 85 -10.87 0.12 8.11
CA LEU A 85 -9.75 -0.15 7.22
C LEU A 85 -9.39 1.13 6.47
N LYS A 86 -8.09 1.40 6.32
CA LYS A 86 -7.61 2.43 5.42
C LYS A 86 -7.05 1.79 4.17
N VAL A 87 -7.69 2.05 3.03
CA VAL A 87 -7.28 1.54 1.73
C VAL A 87 -6.63 2.67 0.94
N SER A 88 -5.40 2.46 0.49
CA SER A 88 -4.67 3.39 -0.37
C SER A 88 -4.60 2.83 -1.78
N VAL A 89 -5.15 3.55 -2.76
CA VAL A 89 -5.10 3.18 -4.17
C VAL A 89 -4.24 4.16 -4.95
N GLN A 90 -3.28 3.63 -5.70
CA GLN A 90 -2.43 4.38 -6.61
C GLN A 90 -2.95 4.18 -8.03
N PHE A 91 -3.22 5.27 -8.71
CA PHE A 91 -3.77 5.27 -10.07
C PHE A 91 -3.16 6.39 -10.92
N HIS A 92 -3.30 6.30 -12.22
CA HIS A 92 -2.87 7.32 -13.17
C HIS A 92 -3.76 7.29 -14.41
N VAL A 93 -3.72 8.39 -15.17
CA VAL A 93 -4.40 8.46 -16.47
C VAL A 93 -3.57 7.71 -17.52
N LEU A 94 -4.21 6.84 -18.28
CA LEU A 94 -3.59 6.12 -19.41
C LEU A 94 -3.34 7.08 -20.56
N ARG A 95 -2.12 7.08 -21.11
CA ARG A 95 -1.71 8.01 -22.18
C ARG A 95 -2.50 7.83 -23.48
N ASN A 96 -3.00 6.64 -23.72
CA ASN A 96 -3.78 6.28 -24.91
C ASN A 96 -5.29 6.52 -24.74
N ALA A 97 -5.75 6.84 -23.53
CA ALA A 97 -7.15 6.99 -23.20
C ALA A 97 -7.45 8.32 -22.45
N ILE A 98 -6.70 9.39 -22.81
CA ILE A 98 -6.87 10.71 -22.19
C ILE A 98 -8.25 11.31 -22.51
N TYR A 99 -8.78 11.00 -23.70
CA TYR A 99 -10.12 11.42 -24.09
C TYR A 99 -11.18 10.85 -23.13
N ASP A 100 -11.16 9.54 -22.92
CA ASP A 100 -12.10 8.83 -22.08
C ASP A 100 -11.98 9.31 -20.62
N ALA A 101 -10.76 9.51 -20.13
CA ALA A 101 -10.50 10.00 -18.77
C ALA A 101 -10.99 11.44 -18.53
N TYR A 102 -11.16 12.24 -19.59
CA TYR A 102 -11.58 13.62 -19.45
C TYR A 102 -13.10 13.83 -19.70
N TYR A 103 -13.68 13.08 -20.63
CA TYR A 103 -15.06 13.29 -21.06
C TYR A 103 -16.04 12.23 -20.57
N GLU A 104 -15.59 11.03 -20.23
CA GLU A 104 -16.48 9.95 -19.84
C GLU A 104 -16.65 9.82 -18.32
N LEU A 105 -15.69 10.33 -17.53
CA LEU A 105 -15.76 10.25 -16.07
C LEU A 105 -15.49 11.61 -15.43
N ASP A 106 -16.50 12.16 -14.76
CA ASP A 106 -16.41 13.49 -14.13
C ASP A 106 -15.65 13.44 -12.78
N LEU A 107 -15.99 12.51 -11.91
CA LEU A 107 -15.45 12.41 -10.55
C LEU A 107 -14.71 11.07 -10.31
N PRO A 108 -13.48 10.91 -10.81
CA PRO A 108 -12.74 9.65 -10.71
C PRO A 108 -12.47 9.23 -9.26
N HIS A 109 -12.23 10.17 -8.35
CA HIS A 109 -12.01 9.86 -6.93
C HIS A 109 -13.24 9.25 -6.26
N ASP A 110 -14.42 9.78 -6.52
CA ASP A 110 -15.67 9.30 -5.94
C ASP A 110 -16.03 7.92 -6.49
N GLN A 111 -15.76 7.70 -7.77
CA GLN A 111 -15.97 6.41 -8.40
C GLN A 111 -15.04 5.34 -7.82
N ILE A 112 -13.74 5.64 -7.71
CA ILE A 112 -12.77 4.74 -7.07
C ILE A 112 -13.17 4.44 -5.63
N THR A 113 -13.60 5.46 -4.89
CA THR A 113 -14.07 5.31 -3.50
C THR A 113 -15.26 4.36 -3.41
N SER A 114 -16.24 4.50 -4.30
CA SER A 114 -17.42 3.64 -4.32
C SER A 114 -17.08 2.17 -4.59
N TYR A 115 -16.20 1.89 -5.52
CA TYR A 115 -15.72 0.52 -5.77
C TYR A 115 -14.94 -0.06 -4.58
N ILE A 116 -14.11 0.76 -3.91
CA ILE A 116 -13.41 0.31 -2.70
C ILE A 116 -14.42 -0.08 -1.61
N PHE A 117 -15.45 0.73 -1.38
CA PHE A 117 -16.50 0.41 -0.41
C PHE A 117 -17.21 -0.90 -0.76
N ASP A 118 -17.54 -1.10 -2.03
CA ASP A 118 -18.23 -2.31 -2.48
C ASP A 118 -17.39 -3.57 -2.21
N VAL A 119 -16.15 -3.60 -2.68
CA VAL A 119 -15.25 -4.75 -2.51
C VAL A 119 -14.94 -5.03 -1.05
N VAL A 120 -14.63 -4.00 -0.24
CA VAL A 120 -14.32 -4.19 1.19
C VAL A 120 -15.53 -4.74 1.93
N ARG A 121 -16.72 -4.22 1.67
CA ARG A 121 -17.97 -4.68 2.30
C ARG A 121 -18.42 -6.05 1.78
N ALA A 122 -17.95 -6.48 0.62
CA ALA A 122 -18.20 -7.83 0.11
C ALA A 122 -17.22 -8.87 0.68
N GLU A 123 -15.94 -8.51 0.89
CA GLU A 123 -14.89 -9.46 1.27
C GLU A 123 -14.66 -9.57 2.78
N VAL A 124 -14.63 -8.44 3.50
CA VAL A 124 -14.30 -8.44 4.94
C VAL A 124 -15.32 -9.20 5.80
N PRO A 125 -16.64 -9.13 5.56
CA PRO A 125 -17.61 -9.91 6.33
C PRO A 125 -17.52 -11.44 6.17
N LYS A 126 -16.76 -11.92 5.20
CA LYS A 126 -16.49 -13.35 5.02
C LYS A 126 -15.32 -13.85 5.88
N MET A 127 -14.58 -12.95 6.53
CA MET A 127 -13.34 -13.22 7.26
C MET A 127 -13.50 -12.86 8.74
N LYS A 128 -12.84 -13.63 9.61
CA LYS A 128 -12.67 -13.25 11.02
C LYS A 128 -11.66 -12.11 11.13
N LEU A 129 -11.68 -11.37 12.24
CA LEU A 129 -10.78 -10.25 12.45
C LEU A 129 -9.30 -10.64 12.28
N ASP A 130 -8.86 -11.75 12.84
CA ASP A 130 -7.49 -12.24 12.69
C ASP A 130 -7.13 -12.56 11.24
N ASP A 131 -8.08 -13.12 10.46
CA ASP A 131 -7.90 -13.38 9.03
C ASP A 131 -7.76 -12.08 8.23
N VAL A 132 -8.45 -11.00 8.60
CA VAL A 132 -8.32 -9.69 7.93
C VAL A 132 -6.89 -9.16 8.05
N PHE A 133 -6.24 -9.31 9.20
CA PHE A 133 -4.84 -8.94 9.40
C PHE A 133 -3.89 -9.79 8.56
N VAL A 134 -4.11 -11.09 8.52
CA VAL A 134 -3.25 -12.04 7.80
C VAL A 134 -3.43 -11.95 6.29
N LYS A 135 -4.68 -11.83 5.82
CA LYS A 135 -5.07 -11.87 4.40
C LYS A 135 -5.28 -10.48 3.78
N LYS A 136 -4.77 -9.41 4.41
CA LYS A 136 -4.91 -8.03 3.90
C LYS A 136 -4.45 -7.86 2.45
N ASP A 137 -3.43 -8.63 2.03
CA ASP A 137 -2.92 -8.58 0.66
C ASP A 137 -3.90 -9.20 -0.35
N ASP A 138 -4.72 -10.16 0.07
CA ASP A 138 -5.75 -10.75 -0.79
C ASP A 138 -6.93 -9.79 -0.98
N ILE A 139 -7.32 -9.07 0.08
CA ILE A 139 -8.29 -7.97 -0.01
C ILE A 139 -7.76 -6.89 -0.97
N ALA A 140 -6.49 -6.50 -0.84
CA ALA A 140 -5.86 -5.51 -1.73
C ALA A 140 -5.83 -5.97 -3.19
N LYS A 141 -5.59 -7.27 -3.46
CA LYS A 141 -5.64 -7.85 -4.82
C LYS A 141 -7.05 -7.82 -5.38
N ALA A 142 -8.07 -8.18 -4.59
CA ALA A 142 -9.47 -8.15 -5.00
C ALA A 142 -9.88 -6.71 -5.37
N ILE A 143 -9.55 -5.73 -4.52
CA ILE A 143 -9.80 -4.31 -4.81
C ILE A 143 -9.11 -3.89 -6.11
N LYS A 144 -7.84 -4.25 -6.30
CA LYS A 144 -7.10 -3.89 -7.51
C LYS A 144 -7.73 -4.49 -8.76
N SER A 145 -8.14 -5.75 -8.72
CA SER A 145 -8.72 -6.46 -9.88
C SER A 145 -10.03 -5.81 -10.31
N GLU A 146 -10.93 -5.57 -9.38
CA GLU A 146 -12.23 -4.94 -9.64
C GLU A 146 -12.07 -3.49 -10.15
N LEU A 147 -11.25 -2.70 -9.46
CA LEU A 147 -10.97 -1.34 -9.89
C LEU A 147 -10.30 -1.28 -11.27
N GLN A 148 -9.38 -2.20 -11.57
CA GLN A 148 -8.68 -2.21 -12.85
C GLN A 148 -9.63 -2.49 -14.01
N GLU A 149 -10.57 -3.43 -13.84
CA GLU A 149 -11.57 -3.75 -14.85
C GLU A 149 -12.49 -2.55 -15.12
N ALA A 150 -13.06 -1.97 -14.07
CA ALA A 150 -13.99 -0.85 -14.18
C ALA A 150 -13.29 0.43 -14.66
N MET A 151 -12.16 0.80 -14.09
CA MET A 151 -11.52 2.09 -14.35
C MET A 151 -10.73 2.14 -15.66
N ASN A 152 -10.29 0.98 -16.18
CA ASN A 152 -9.66 0.92 -17.50
C ASN A 152 -10.60 1.43 -18.62
N THR A 153 -11.89 1.15 -18.52
CA THR A 153 -12.89 1.62 -19.47
C THR A 153 -12.94 3.14 -19.54
N TYR A 154 -12.69 3.80 -18.42
CA TYR A 154 -12.66 5.26 -18.31
C TYR A 154 -11.24 5.86 -18.46
N GLY A 155 -10.28 5.11 -18.95
CA GLY A 155 -8.93 5.61 -19.20
C GLY A 155 -8.04 5.81 -17.97
N TYR A 156 -8.37 5.16 -16.83
CA TYR A 156 -7.57 5.16 -15.61
C TYR A 156 -6.92 3.79 -15.38
N GLY A 157 -5.60 3.77 -15.19
CA GLY A 157 -4.85 2.57 -14.84
C GLY A 157 -4.58 2.49 -13.34
N ILE A 158 -4.89 1.35 -12.71
CA ILE A 158 -4.61 1.10 -11.31
C ILE A 158 -3.22 0.49 -11.15
N VAL A 159 -2.33 1.19 -10.48
CA VAL A 159 -0.95 0.73 -10.24
C VAL A 159 -0.94 -0.29 -9.09
N LYS A 160 -1.47 0.11 -7.94
CA LYS A 160 -1.48 -0.71 -6.74
C LYS A 160 -2.63 -0.33 -5.82
N ALA A 161 -3.24 -1.31 -5.18
CA ALA A 161 -4.09 -1.13 -4.01
C ALA A 161 -3.39 -1.70 -2.78
N LEU A 162 -3.57 -1.09 -1.62
CA LEU A 162 -2.93 -1.44 -0.36
C LEU A 162 -3.92 -1.26 0.78
N VAL A 163 -4.04 -2.23 1.67
CA VAL A 163 -4.66 -2.03 2.98
C VAL A 163 -3.56 -1.55 3.92
N THR A 164 -3.57 -0.27 4.28
CA THR A 164 -2.49 0.39 5.01
C THR A 164 -2.72 0.41 6.50
N ASP A 165 -3.98 0.39 6.94
CA ASP A 165 -4.32 0.36 8.35
C ASP A 165 -5.57 -0.50 8.59
N ILE A 166 -5.60 -1.19 9.74
CA ILE A 166 -6.72 -2.02 10.20
C ILE A 166 -6.94 -1.68 11.67
N ASP A 167 -8.02 -0.98 11.96
CA ASP A 167 -8.31 -0.41 13.26
C ASP A 167 -9.64 -0.97 13.83
N PRO A 168 -9.60 -2.06 14.63
CA PRO A 168 -10.78 -2.57 15.29
C PRO A 168 -11.21 -1.66 16.47
N ASP A 169 -12.45 -1.84 16.94
CA ASP A 169 -12.98 -1.12 18.08
C ASP A 169 -12.07 -1.21 19.32
N GLN A 170 -12.01 -0.16 20.12
CA GLN A 170 -11.14 -0.06 21.30
C GLN A 170 -11.39 -1.17 22.33
N ALA A 171 -12.64 -1.55 22.54
CA ALA A 171 -12.97 -2.64 23.46
C ALA A 171 -12.37 -3.97 22.99
N VAL A 172 -12.38 -4.23 21.69
CA VAL A 172 -11.79 -5.41 21.07
C VAL A 172 -10.27 -5.38 21.17
N LYS A 173 -9.62 -4.25 20.91
CA LYS A 173 -8.17 -4.08 21.11
C LYS A 173 -7.75 -4.40 22.54
N HIS A 174 -8.49 -3.90 23.53
CA HIS A 174 -8.21 -4.21 24.94
C HIS A 174 -8.41 -5.70 25.27
N ALA A 175 -9.44 -6.34 24.71
CA ALA A 175 -9.66 -7.76 24.89
C ALA A 175 -8.53 -8.60 24.25
N MET A 176 -8.14 -8.32 23.03
CA MET A 176 -7.02 -8.97 22.33
C MET A 176 -5.70 -8.81 23.11
N ASN A 177 -5.42 -7.61 23.60
CA ASN A 177 -4.22 -7.35 24.39
C ASN A 177 -4.19 -8.19 25.69
N ARG A 178 -5.34 -8.36 26.37
CA ARG A 178 -5.43 -9.21 27.55
C ARG A 178 -5.22 -10.69 27.23
N ILE A 179 -5.84 -11.17 26.16
CA ILE A 179 -5.66 -12.56 25.70
C ILE A 179 -4.19 -12.82 25.37
N ASN A 180 -3.56 -11.95 24.57
CA ASN A 180 -2.15 -12.07 24.20
C ASN A 180 -1.22 -12.00 25.44
N ALA A 181 -1.52 -11.16 26.43
CA ALA A 181 -0.77 -11.08 27.67
C ALA A 181 -0.86 -12.39 28.46
N SER A 182 -2.08 -12.94 28.63
CA SER A 182 -2.30 -14.21 29.33
C SER A 182 -1.65 -15.40 28.62
N GLU A 183 -1.68 -15.42 27.28
CA GLU A 183 -1.03 -16.48 26.51
C GLU A 183 0.50 -16.42 26.65
N ARG A 184 1.10 -15.22 26.60
CA ARG A 184 2.53 -15.03 26.85
C ARG A 184 2.94 -15.42 28.26
N GLU A 185 2.12 -15.10 29.25
CA GLU A 185 2.35 -15.48 30.64
C GLU A 185 2.31 -17.00 30.82
N LYS A 186 1.34 -17.67 30.19
CA LYS A 186 1.26 -19.14 30.17
C LYS A 186 2.51 -19.76 29.54
N VAL A 187 2.92 -19.28 28.36
CA VAL A 187 4.12 -19.76 27.66
C VAL A 187 5.37 -19.52 28.50
N ALA A 188 5.50 -18.37 29.16
CA ALA A 188 6.61 -18.07 30.06
C ALA A 188 6.65 -19.06 31.25
N ALA A 189 5.52 -19.33 31.89
CA ALA A 189 5.43 -20.30 32.99
C ALA A 189 5.77 -21.73 32.54
N GLU A 190 5.37 -22.13 31.34
CA GLU A 190 5.76 -23.43 30.76
C GLU A 190 7.28 -23.52 30.56
N TYR A 191 7.93 -22.49 30.02
CA TYR A 191 9.38 -22.45 29.85
C TYR A 191 10.13 -22.41 31.19
N GLU A 192 9.62 -21.67 32.18
CA GLU A 192 10.22 -21.64 33.52
C GLU A 192 10.13 -23.02 34.18
N GLY A 193 8.98 -23.68 34.09
CA GLY A 193 8.81 -25.04 34.62
C GLY A 193 9.73 -26.05 33.93
N GLU A 194 9.88 -25.99 32.62
CA GLU A 194 10.79 -26.87 31.89
C GLU A 194 12.27 -26.58 32.23
N ALA A 195 12.65 -25.30 32.35
CA ALA A 195 13.99 -24.92 32.77
C ALA A 195 14.32 -25.44 34.18
N GLU A 196 13.37 -25.36 35.12
CA GLU A 196 13.55 -25.89 36.46
C GLU A 196 13.65 -27.42 36.48
N ARG A 197 12.81 -28.11 35.69
CA ARG A 197 12.90 -29.55 35.46
C ARG A 197 14.29 -29.97 34.97
N ILE A 198 14.81 -29.25 33.97
CA ILE A 198 16.14 -29.50 33.40
C ILE A 198 17.25 -29.29 34.47
N ARG A 199 17.14 -28.23 35.28
CA ARG A 199 18.09 -27.97 36.38
C ARG A 199 18.10 -29.09 37.42
N ILE A 200 16.91 -29.53 37.85
CA ILE A 200 16.77 -30.60 38.85
C ILE A 200 17.39 -31.89 38.30
N VAL A 201 17.06 -32.26 37.06
CA VAL A 201 17.61 -33.49 36.44
C VAL A 201 19.12 -33.39 36.24
N ALA A 202 19.62 -32.24 35.78
CA ALA A 202 21.05 -32.03 35.61
C ALA A 202 21.82 -32.12 36.95
N LYS A 203 21.25 -31.51 38.02
CA LYS A 203 21.86 -31.58 39.36
C LYS A 203 21.87 -33.01 39.90
N ALA A 204 20.73 -33.76 39.77
CA ALA A 204 20.68 -35.16 40.22
C ALA A 204 21.65 -36.05 39.45
N LYS A 205 21.79 -35.87 38.14
CA LYS A 205 22.79 -36.59 37.33
C LYS A 205 24.24 -36.25 37.75
N ALA A 206 24.56 -34.97 37.96
CA ALA A 206 25.86 -34.54 38.43
C ALA A 206 26.20 -35.11 39.81
N GLU A 207 25.26 -35.12 40.74
CA GLU A 207 25.41 -35.73 42.09
C GLU A 207 25.64 -37.25 41.99
N ALA A 208 24.88 -37.94 41.16
CA ALA A 208 25.04 -39.39 40.95
C ALA A 208 26.42 -39.72 40.35
N GLU A 209 26.85 -38.96 39.37
CA GLU A 209 28.19 -39.11 38.75
C GLU A 209 29.33 -38.79 39.71
N SER A 210 29.18 -37.72 40.50
CA SER A 210 30.13 -37.39 41.56
C SER A 210 30.30 -38.53 42.59
N LYS A 211 29.16 -39.10 43.08
CA LYS A 211 29.20 -40.26 43.99
C LYS A 211 29.83 -41.49 43.33
N ARG A 212 29.56 -41.74 42.06
CA ARG A 212 30.17 -42.86 41.31
C ARG A 212 31.71 -42.69 41.22
N LEU A 213 32.19 -41.50 40.86
CA LEU A 213 33.59 -41.19 40.75
C LEU A 213 34.32 -41.24 42.13
N GLN A 214 33.68 -40.75 43.19
CA GLN A 214 34.19 -40.88 44.56
C GLN A 214 34.32 -42.36 44.96
N GLY A 215 33.31 -43.18 44.69
CA GLY A 215 33.36 -44.62 44.97
C GLY A 215 34.47 -45.34 44.20
N GLN A 216 34.71 -44.98 42.94
CA GLN A 216 35.84 -45.52 42.17
C GLN A 216 37.17 -45.08 42.74
N GLY A 217 37.34 -43.81 43.10
CA GLY A 217 38.57 -43.28 43.68
C GLY A 217 38.92 -43.99 45.02
N ILE A 218 37.91 -44.25 45.89
CA ILE A 218 38.11 -45.01 47.14
C ILE A 218 38.48 -46.46 46.83
N ALA A 219 37.88 -47.09 45.86
CA ALA A 219 38.23 -48.48 45.49
C ALA A 219 39.66 -48.58 44.93
N ASP A 220 40.05 -47.63 44.09
CA ASP A 220 41.39 -47.58 43.54
C ASP A 220 42.47 -47.31 44.63
N GLN A 221 42.17 -46.38 45.56
CA GLN A 221 43.01 -46.10 46.69
C GLN A 221 43.22 -47.35 47.61
N ARG A 222 42.14 -48.07 47.89
CA ARG A 222 42.20 -49.30 48.64
C ARG A 222 43.04 -50.40 47.93
N ARG A 223 42.93 -50.45 46.63
CA ARG A 223 43.67 -51.43 45.80
C ARG A 223 45.21 -51.13 45.80
N GLU A 224 45.59 -49.87 45.73
CA GLU A 224 46.99 -49.45 45.84
C GLU A 224 47.55 -49.67 47.23
N ILE A 225 46.83 -49.43 48.29
CA ILE A 225 47.17 -49.73 49.68
C ILE A 225 47.43 -51.25 49.86
N ALA A 226 46.51 -52.08 49.33
CA ALA A 226 46.68 -53.51 49.42
C ALA A 226 47.97 -54.03 48.70
N ARG A 227 48.29 -53.51 47.51
CA ARG A 227 49.54 -53.83 46.80
C ARG A 227 50.77 -53.42 47.55
N GLY A 228 50.79 -52.25 48.20
CA GLY A 228 51.94 -51.79 48.99
C GLY A 228 52.13 -52.51 50.33
N LEU A 229 51.14 -53.35 50.74
CA LEU A 229 51.28 -54.21 51.92
C LEU A 229 51.77 -55.63 51.59
N GLU A 230 51.77 -56.02 50.28
CA GLU A 230 52.23 -57.30 49.75
C GLU A 230 53.69 -57.26 49.33
N GLU A 231 54.32 -56.06 49.26
CA GLU A 231 55.76 -55.84 49.08
C GLU A 231 56.46 -55.71 50.47
#